data_0b1321d3ca9e3656632c075372f77f95
#
_entry.id   0b1321d3ca9e3656632c075372f77f95
#
_cell.length_a   1.000
_cell.length_b   1.000
_cell.length_c   1.000
_cell.angle_alpha   90.00
_cell.angle_beta   90.00
_cell.angle_gamma   90.00
#
_symmetry.space_group_name_H-M   'P 1'
#
loop_
_entity.id
_entity.type
_entity.pdbx_description
1 polymer ?
#
loop_
_entity_poly.entity_id
_entity_poly.type
_entity_poly.pdbx_seq_one_letter_code
_entity_poly.pdbx_strand_id
1 'polypeptide(L)'
;MQLSETQMKFIRRWGDMGTRWGIPRSTAMLHGLLYVAQAPLTAEEMCELLQLARSNVSTSLKELEGYNLVYRESRPGDRRSFYRAEADVWEMARRSLEERRRRETAGAVQAVEECLVAAREEGDEHTAARMEAMQELLQTAENVATAAQRYNTSVFRRAALMGSKVLALISKL
;
A
#
# COMPACT_ATOMS: atom_id res chain seq x y z
N MET A 1 -18.00 18.56 -10.51
CA MET A 1 -16.65 18.57 -11.13
C MET A 1 -16.71 17.77 -12.43
N GLN A 2 -16.06 18.23 -13.51
CA GLN A 2 -15.94 17.43 -14.73
C GLN A 2 -14.48 16.99 -14.87
N LEU A 3 -14.26 15.68 -15.04
CA LEU A 3 -12.91 15.12 -15.21
C LEU A 3 -12.42 15.34 -16.63
N SER A 4 -11.16 15.74 -16.79
CA SER A 4 -10.51 15.77 -18.10
C SER A 4 -10.26 14.34 -18.61
N GLU A 5 -10.06 14.21 -19.92
CA GLU A 5 -9.69 12.93 -20.54
C GLU A 5 -8.40 12.35 -19.93
N THR A 6 -7.42 13.22 -19.67
CA THR A 6 -6.14 12.84 -19.04
C THR A 6 -6.33 12.32 -17.62
N GLN A 7 -7.18 12.98 -16.81
CA GLN A 7 -7.50 12.51 -15.46
C GLN A 7 -8.20 11.14 -15.48
N MET A 8 -9.19 10.97 -16.37
CA MET A 8 -9.88 9.69 -16.51
C MET A 8 -8.93 8.58 -16.99
N LYS A 9 -8.02 8.87 -17.93
CA LYS A 9 -6.99 7.93 -18.38
C LYS A 9 -6.07 7.52 -17.23
N PHE A 10 -5.62 8.46 -16.41
CA PHE A 10 -4.82 8.17 -15.22
C PHE A 10 -5.59 7.28 -14.24
N ILE A 11 -6.82 7.63 -13.89
CA ILE A 11 -7.67 6.89 -12.93
C ILE A 11 -7.83 5.42 -13.38
N ARG A 12 -8.13 5.19 -14.67
CA ARG A 12 -8.27 3.83 -15.20
C ARG A 12 -6.98 3.03 -15.13
N ARG A 13 -5.85 3.64 -15.52
CA ARG A 13 -4.53 3.00 -15.46
C ARG A 13 -4.08 2.72 -14.03
N TRP A 14 -4.40 3.62 -13.11
CA TRP A 14 -4.15 3.43 -11.69
C TRP A 14 -4.97 2.25 -11.14
N GLY A 15 -6.23 2.12 -11.55
CA GLY A 15 -7.06 0.96 -11.25
C GLY A 15 -6.47 -0.36 -11.75
N ASP A 16 -6.02 -0.40 -13.00
CA ASP A 16 -5.40 -1.58 -13.61
C ASP A 16 -4.07 -1.96 -12.91
N MET A 17 -3.29 -0.98 -12.48
CA MET A 17 -2.07 -1.20 -11.69
C MET A 17 -2.39 -1.71 -10.30
N GLY A 18 -3.39 -1.14 -9.62
CA GLY A 18 -3.84 -1.60 -8.30
C GLY A 18 -4.21 -3.08 -8.30
N THR A 19 -4.91 -3.55 -9.32
CA THR A 19 -5.27 -4.97 -9.47
C THR A 19 -4.04 -5.89 -9.51
N ARG A 20 -2.97 -5.47 -10.17
CA ARG A 20 -1.69 -6.22 -10.19
C ARG A 20 -1.01 -6.27 -8.82
N TRP A 21 -1.33 -5.33 -7.95
CA TRP A 21 -0.82 -5.23 -6.58
C TRP A 21 -1.77 -5.85 -5.53
N GLY A 22 -2.80 -6.58 -5.99
CA GLY A 22 -3.78 -7.22 -5.10
C GLY A 22 -4.78 -6.26 -4.47
N ILE A 23 -4.95 -5.05 -5.03
CA ILE A 23 -5.94 -4.06 -4.59
C ILE A 23 -7.15 -4.13 -5.52
N PRO A 24 -8.40 -4.14 -5.00
CA PRO A 24 -9.57 -4.09 -5.84
C PRO A 24 -9.53 -2.90 -6.82
N ARG A 25 -9.87 -3.13 -8.08
CA ARG A 25 -9.81 -2.13 -9.13
C ARG A 25 -10.59 -0.85 -8.77
N SER A 26 -11.77 -1.02 -8.19
CA SER A 26 -12.61 0.10 -7.73
C SER A 26 -11.92 0.94 -6.65
N THR A 27 -11.25 0.31 -5.68
CA THR A 27 -10.51 0.98 -4.60
C THR A 27 -9.35 1.79 -5.17
N ALA A 28 -8.57 1.21 -6.10
CA ALA A 28 -7.48 1.92 -6.74
C ALA A 28 -7.98 3.07 -7.65
N MET A 29 -9.07 2.88 -8.39
CA MET A 29 -9.69 3.96 -9.19
C MET A 29 -10.17 5.11 -8.31
N LEU A 30 -10.80 4.80 -7.17
CA LEU A 30 -11.28 5.80 -6.22
C LEU A 30 -10.13 6.59 -5.60
N HIS A 31 -9.05 5.91 -5.21
CA HIS A 31 -7.82 6.56 -4.76
C HIS A 31 -7.24 7.48 -5.84
N GLY A 32 -7.13 6.99 -7.08
CA GLY A 32 -6.65 7.78 -8.22
C GLY A 32 -7.52 9.01 -8.51
N LEU A 33 -8.86 8.90 -8.36
CA LEU A 33 -9.77 10.03 -8.48
C LEU A 33 -9.48 11.09 -7.41
N LEU A 34 -9.41 10.69 -6.14
CA LEU A 34 -9.15 11.60 -5.04
C LEU A 34 -7.76 12.25 -5.13
N TYR A 35 -6.78 11.52 -5.67
CA TYR A 35 -5.42 12.03 -5.85
C TYR A 35 -5.35 13.15 -6.91
N VAL A 36 -6.14 13.06 -7.98
CA VAL A 36 -6.15 14.10 -9.04
C VAL A 36 -7.24 15.15 -8.83
N ALA A 37 -8.10 15.00 -7.82
CA ALA A 37 -9.13 15.97 -7.50
C ALA A 37 -8.53 17.24 -6.90
N GLN A 38 -8.98 18.40 -7.37
CA GLN A 38 -8.53 19.70 -6.87
C GLN A 38 -9.10 20.07 -5.50
N ALA A 39 -10.20 19.40 -5.10
CA ALA A 39 -10.89 19.63 -3.84
C ALA A 39 -11.41 18.30 -3.27
N PRO A 40 -11.64 18.21 -1.95
CA PRO A 40 -12.26 17.04 -1.34
C PRO A 40 -13.64 16.75 -1.95
N LEU A 41 -13.93 15.46 -2.19
CA LEU A 41 -15.16 14.97 -2.80
C LEU A 41 -16.04 14.23 -1.79
N THR A 42 -17.34 14.27 -1.99
CA THR A 42 -18.32 13.43 -1.28
C THR A 42 -18.42 12.03 -1.90
N ALA A 43 -18.95 11.06 -1.15
CA ALA A 43 -19.18 9.72 -1.67
C ALA A 43 -20.15 9.72 -2.88
N GLU A 44 -21.13 10.59 -2.89
CA GLU A 44 -22.09 10.77 -3.99
C GLU A 44 -21.37 11.22 -5.28
N GLU A 45 -20.53 12.25 -5.18
CA GLU A 45 -19.74 12.72 -6.33
C GLU A 45 -18.81 11.64 -6.88
N MET A 46 -18.22 10.82 -6.01
CA MET A 46 -17.38 9.68 -6.45
C MET A 46 -18.18 8.60 -7.17
N CYS A 47 -19.40 8.28 -6.69
CA CYS A 47 -20.32 7.36 -7.36
C CYS A 47 -20.64 7.84 -8.78
N GLU A 48 -20.96 9.12 -8.93
CA GLU A 48 -21.29 9.72 -10.22
C GLU A 48 -20.10 9.76 -11.18
N LEU A 49 -18.94 10.24 -10.71
CA LEU A 49 -17.74 10.39 -11.53
C LEU A 49 -17.15 9.06 -12.02
N LEU A 50 -17.22 8.02 -11.17
CA LEU A 50 -16.64 6.70 -11.49
C LEU A 50 -17.69 5.68 -11.96
N GLN A 51 -18.98 6.03 -11.94
CA GLN A 51 -20.09 5.13 -12.24
C GLN A 51 -20.04 3.86 -11.37
N LEU A 52 -19.75 4.02 -10.08
CA LEU A 52 -19.64 2.94 -9.10
C LEU A 52 -20.86 2.93 -8.17
N ALA A 53 -21.27 1.73 -7.75
CA ALA A 53 -22.30 1.56 -6.74
C ALA A 53 -21.83 2.16 -5.39
N ARG A 54 -22.78 2.72 -4.62
CA ARG A 54 -22.51 3.33 -3.30
C ARG A 54 -21.83 2.36 -2.33
N SER A 55 -22.20 1.09 -2.35
CA SER A 55 -21.57 0.05 -1.54
C SER A 55 -20.08 -0.10 -1.87
N ASN A 56 -19.71 -0.11 -3.15
CA ASN A 56 -18.32 -0.19 -3.59
C ASN A 56 -17.51 1.04 -3.13
N VAL A 57 -18.08 2.24 -3.29
CA VAL A 57 -17.43 3.47 -2.82
C VAL A 57 -17.24 3.45 -1.32
N SER A 58 -18.28 3.05 -0.55
CA SER A 58 -18.19 2.97 0.92
C SER A 58 -17.14 1.96 1.39
N THR A 59 -17.07 0.78 0.78
CA THR A 59 -16.08 -0.24 1.12
C THR A 59 -14.67 0.24 0.76
N SER A 60 -14.49 0.80 -0.43
CA SER A 60 -13.20 1.34 -0.88
C SER A 60 -12.71 2.49 0.00
N LEU A 61 -13.60 3.39 0.44
CA LEU A 61 -13.23 4.47 1.36
C LEU A 61 -12.75 3.93 2.70
N LYS A 62 -13.47 2.98 3.30
CA LYS A 62 -13.04 2.35 4.56
C LYS A 62 -11.67 1.69 4.45
N GLU A 63 -11.42 1.02 3.34
CA GLU A 63 -10.14 0.39 3.07
C GLU A 63 -9.02 1.43 2.96
N LEU A 64 -9.21 2.50 2.18
CA LEU A 64 -8.24 3.57 1.98
C LEU A 64 -8.00 4.42 3.24
N GLU A 65 -9.04 4.64 4.06
CA GLU A 65 -8.92 5.27 5.38
C GLU A 65 -8.08 4.38 6.33
N GLY A 66 -8.32 3.04 6.31
CA GLY A 66 -7.54 2.08 7.08
C GLY A 66 -6.05 2.07 6.73
N TYR A 67 -5.71 2.38 5.48
CA TYR A 67 -4.31 2.53 5.01
C TYR A 67 -3.74 3.94 5.23
N ASN A 68 -4.54 4.86 5.77
CA ASN A 68 -4.20 6.28 5.89
C ASN A 68 -3.84 6.94 4.53
N LEU A 69 -4.36 6.42 3.43
CA LEU A 69 -4.19 6.98 2.08
C LEU A 69 -5.26 7.99 1.73
N VAL A 70 -6.38 7.98 2.47
CA VAL A 70 -7.51 8.91 2.33
C VAL A 70 -7.90 9.42 3.70
N TYR A 71 -8.28 10.69 3.76
CA TYR A 71 -8.74 11.36 4.97
C TYR A 71 -10.15 11.86 4.79
N ARG A 72 -10.94 11.68 5.85
CA ARG A 72 -12.29 12.19 5.96
C ARG A 72 -12.28 13.56 6.61
N GLU A 73 -13.03 14.49 6.04
CA GLU A 73 -13.19 15.86 6.51
C GLU A 73 -14.67 16.21 6.69
N SER A 74 -14.98 17.02 7.69
CA SER A 74 -16.30 17.61 7.89
C SER A 74 -16.25 19.10 7.63
N ARG A 75 -17.32 19.68 7.08
CA ARG A 75 -17.45 21.13 6.87
C ARG A 75 -18.52 21.70 7.78
N PRO A 76 -18.28 22.84 8.42
CA PRO A 76 -19.31 23.51 9.23
C PRO A 76 -20.56 23.76 8.39
N GLY A 77 -21.74 23.37 8.93
CA GLY A 77 -23.02 23.55 8.26
C GLY A 77 -23.35 22.51 7.17
N ASP A 78 -22.45 21.59 6.85
CA ASP A 78 -22.71 20.50 5.91
C ASP A 78 -22.64 19.13 6.62
N ARG A 79 -23.71 18.33 6.49
CA ARG A 79 -23.78 17.00 7.12
C ARG A 79 -23.04 15.92 6.33
N ARG A 80 -22.60 16.21 5.11
CA ARG A 80 -21.88 15.29 4.26
C ARG A 80 -20.43 15.12 4.72
N SER A 81 -19.88 13.96 4.48
CA SER A 81 -18.45 13.71 4.64
C SER A 81 -17.74 13.99 3.33
N PHE A 82 -16.61 14.66 3.42
CA PHE A 82 -15.72 14.96 2.31
C PHE A 82 -14.44 14.14 2.47
N TYR A 83 -13.84 13.75 1.37
CA TYR A 83 -12.67 12.89 1.36
C TYR A 83 -11.60 13.48 0.45
N ARG A 84 -10.36 13.41 0.89
CA ARG A 84 -9.18 13.75 0.10
C ARG A 84 -8.11 12.69 0.22
N ALA A 85 -7.29 12.51 -0.81
CA ALA A 85 -6.13 11.64 -0.74
C ALA A 85 -4.94 12.31 -0.05
N GLU A 86 -4.00 11.48 0.44
CA GLU A 86 -2.66 11.93 0.78
C GLU A 86 -1.98 12.53 -0.46
N ALA A 87 -1.41 13.71 -0.33
CA ALA A 87 -0.78 14.44 -1.43
C ALA A 87 0.71 14.11 -1.60
N ASP A 88 1.39 13.74 -0.50
CA ASP A 88 2.80 13.36 -0.54
C ASP A 88 2.96 11.93 -1.10
N VAL A 89 3.47 11.83 -2.33
CA VAL A 89 3.69 10.55 -3.01
C VAL A 89 4.66 9.62 -2.28
N TRP A 90 5.60 10.17 -1.51
CA TRP A 90 6.53 9.37 -0.73
C TRP A 90 5.89 8.81 0.53
N GLU A 91 4.99 9.59 1.14
CA GLU A 91 4.16 9.12 2.24
C GLU A 91 3.16 8.05 1.79
N MET A 92 2.53 8.24 0.62
CA MET A 92 1.70 7.22 -0.01
C MET A 92 2.47 5.91 -0.24
N ALA A 93 3.68 6.00 -0.80
CA ALA A 93 4.54 4.83 -1.04
C ALA A 93 4.91 4.13 0.28
N ARG A 94 5.32 4.89 1.30
CA ARG A 94 5.68 4.36 2.62
C ARG A 94 4.51 3.60 3.25
N ARG A 95 3.31 4.19 3.26
CA ARG A 95 2.10 3.57 3.83
C ARG A 95 1.65 2.34 3.03
N SER A 96 1.73 2.40 1.71
CA SER A 96 1.39 1.26 0.85
C SER A 96 2.33 0.07 1.07
N LEU A 97 3.63 0.32 1.23
CA LEU A 97 4.62 -0.71 1.56
C LEU A 97 4.37 -1.31 2.95
N GLU A 98 4.01 -0.47 3.93
CA GLU A 98 3.67 -0.92 5.27
C GLU A 98 2.46 -1.84 5.29
N GLU A 99 1.38 -1.44 4.62
CA GLU A 99 0.17 -2.24 4.56
C GLU A 99 0.41 -3.57 3.85
N ARG A 100 1.20 -3.56 2.78
CA ARG A 100 1.60 -4.77 2.08
C ARG A 100 2.40 -5.70 2.99
N ARG A 101 3.38 -5.16 3.72
CA ARG A 101 4.15 -5.92 4.71
C ARG A 101 3.23 -6.57 5.74
N ARG A 102 2.34 -5.78 6.34
CA ARG A 102 1.40 -6.27 7.36
C ARG A 102 0.55 -7.43 6.87
N ARG A 103 0.11 -7.40 5.60
CA ARG A 103 -0.73 -8.44 5.02
C ARG A 103 0.04 -9.70 4.61
N GLU A 104 1.21 -9.54 4.03
CA GLU A 104 1.91 -10.62 3.36
C GLU A 104 2.94 -11.30 4.27
N THR A 105 3.62 -10.55 5.13
CA THR A 105 4.78 -11.07 5.86
C THR A 105 4.38 -11.79 7.15
N ALA A 106 3.37 -11.33 7.88
CA ALA A 106 3.02 -11.92 9.17
C ALA A 106 2.63 -13.41 9.07
N GLY A 107 1.80 -13.76 8.07
CA GLY A 107 1.42 -15.15 7.84
C GLY A 107 2.57 -16.04 7.35
N ALA A 108 3.47 -15.48 6.53
CA ALA A 108 4.64 -16.22 6.04
C ALA A 108 5.64 -16.54 7.16
N VAL A 109 5.92 -15.58 8.04
CA VAL A 109 6.82 -15.79 9.20
C VAL A 109 6.30 -16.90 10.09
N GLN A 110 5.01 -16.85 10.45
CA GLN A 110 4.40 -17.87 11.30
C GLN A 110 4.45 -19.26 10.63
N ALA A 111 4.11 -19.37 9.36
CA ALA A 111 4.15 -20.65 8.65
C ALA A 111 5.55 -21.26 8.59
N VAL A 112 6.58 -20.43 8.37
CA VAL A 112 7.98 -20.89 8.36
C VAL A 112 8.41 -21.36 9.75
N GLU A 113 8.03 -20.65 10.81
CA GLU A 113 8.36 -21.03 12.18
C GLU A 113 7.68 -22.36 12.59
N GLU A 114 6.41 -22.54 12.26
CA GLU A 114 5.70 -23.80 12.48
C GLU A 114 6.37 -24.98 11.74
N CYS A 115 6.76 -24.79 10.49
CA CYS A 115 7.45 -25.80 9.71
C CYS A 115 8.87 -26.12 10.26
N LEU A 116 9.58 -25.10 10.76
CA LEU A 116 10.90 -25.28 11.36
C LEU A 116 10.82 -26.15 12.64
N VAL A 117 9.82 -25.86 13.49
CA VAL A 117 9.59 -26.66 14.72
C VAL A 117 9.29 -28.10 14.34
N ALA A 118 8.34 -28.33 13.43
CA ALA A 118 7.96 -29.67 12.99
C ALA A 118 9.15 -30.45 12.39
N ALA A 119 9.95 -29.84 11.52
CA ALA A 119 11.12 -30.47 10.91
C ALA A 119 12.18 -30.89 11.96
N ARG A 120 12.37 -30.09 13.00
CA ARG A 120 13.27 -30.43 14.11
C ARG A 120 12.74 -31.60 14.96
N GLU A 121 11.45 -31.64 15.21
CA GLU A 121 10.79 -32.75 15.96
C GLU A 121 10.86 -34.06 15.15
N GLU A 122 10.76 -34.01 13.83
CA GLU A 122 10.86 -35.15 12.92
C GLU A 122 12.32 -35.60 12.64
N GLY A 123 13.31 -34.79 13.04
CA GLY A 123 14.73 -35.04 12.77
C GLY A 123 15.13 -34.80 11.31
N ASP A 124 14.32 -34.04 10.57
CA ASP A 124 14.61 -33.66 9.18
C ASP A 124 15.53 -32.43 9.13
N GLU A 125 16.83 -32.69 9.29
CA GLU A 125 17.89 -31.67 9.26
C GLU A 125 17.91 -30.87 7.94
N HIS A 126 17.55 -31.50 6.82
CA HIS A 126 17.55 -30.82 5.51
C HIS A 126 16.44 -29.79 5.47
N THR A 127 15.22 -30.14 5.82
CA THR A 127 14.08 -29.23 5.87
C THR A 127 14.29 -28.13 6.92
N ALA A 128 14.81 -28.47 8.10
CA ALA A 128 15.12 -27.51 9.14
C ALA A 128 16.09 -26.43 8.66
N ALA A 129 17.20 -26.81 8.01
CA ALA A 129 18.17 -25.85 7.46
C ALA A 129 17.56 -24.93 6.38
N ARG A 130 16.62 -25.43 5.58
CA ARG A 130 15.91 -24.62 4.57
C ARG A 130 14.96 -23.62 5.22
N MET A 131 14.25 -24.02 6.27
CA MET A 131 13.34 -23.14 7.02
C MET A 131 14.12 -22.07 7.79
N GLU A 132 15.28 -22.39 8.34
CA GLU A 132 16.18 -21.42 8.99
C GLU A 132 16.65 -20.33 7.99
N ALA A 133 17.10 -20.73 6.80
CA ALA A 133 17.50 -19.78 5.76
C ALA A 133 16.33 -18.88 5.31
N MET A 134 15.11 -19.43 5.22
CA MET A 134 13.89 -18.65 4.89
C MET A 134 13.54 -17.70 6.03
N GLN A 135 13.63 -18.14 7.28
CA GLN A 135 13.37 -17.30 8.46
C GLN A 135 14.35 -16.12 8.52
N GLU A 136 15.64 -16.34 8.25
CA GLU A 136 16.64 -15.28 8.18
C GLU A 136 16.31 -14.23 7.11
N LEU A 137 15.89 -14.68 5.92
CA LEU A 137 15.47 -13.79 4.84
C LEU A 137 14.25 -12.95 5.26
N LEU A 138 13.21 -13.58 5.80
CA LEU A 138 12.00 -12.90 6.24
C LEU A 138 12.28 -11.91 7.38
N GLN A 139 13.10 -12.30 8.36
CA GLN A 139 13.51 -11.42 9.45
C GLN A 139 14.32 -10.22 8.95
N THR A 140 15.21 -10.42 7.99
CA THR A 140 15.99 -9.34 7.37
C THR A 140 15.08 -8.38 6.64
N ALA A 141 14.12 -8.87 5.85
CA ALA A 141 13.12 -8.04 5.17
C ALA A 141 12.26 -7.24 6.16
N GLU A 142 11.85 -7.87 7.26
CA GLU A 142 11.10 -7.23 8.34
C GLU A 142 11.90 -6.11 9.03
N ASN A 143 13.16 -6.35 9.32
CA ASN A 143 14.05 -5.36 9.93
C ASN A 143 14.25 -4.15 9.02
N VAL A 144 14.44 -4.36 7.71
CA VAL A 144 14.56 -3.27 6.72
C VAL A 144 13.27 -2.46 6.65
N ALA A 145 12.13 -3.13 6.59
CA ALA A 145 10.81 -2.48 6.53
C ALA A 145 10.52 -1.69 7.81
N THR A 146 10.80 -2.27 8.98
CA THR A 146 10.63 -1.60 10.29
C THR A 146 11.56 -0.40 10.44
N ALA A 147 12.80 -0.49 9.98
CA ALA A 147 13.72 0.64 9.95
C ALA A 147 13.17 1.78 9.08
N ALA A 148 12.62 1.46 7.91
CA ALA A 148 12.01 2.46 7.02
C ALA A 148 10.83 3.20 7.66
N GLN A 149 10.09 2.56 8.59
CA GLN A 149 8.94 3.16 9.29
C GLN A 149 9.34 4.13 10.41
N ARG A 150 10.43 3.83 11.12
CA ARG A 150 10.91 4.65 12.24
C ARG A 150 11.31 6.06 11.81
N TYR A 151 11.52 6.26 10.52
CA TYR A 151 11.95 7.54 9.98
C TYR A 151 10.79 8.29 9.32
N ASN A 152 10.86 9.62 9.36
CA ASN A 152 9.92 10.46 8.64
C ASN A 152 10.09 10.30 7.11
N THR A 153 9.08 10.73 6.36
CA THR A 153 9.02 10.59 4.90
C THR A 153 10.26 11.15 4.18
N SER A 154 10.88 12.22 4.73
CA SER A 154 12.08 12.81 4.13
C SER A 154 13.30 11.89 4.23
N VAL A 155 13.46 11.16 5.32
CA VAL A 155 14.54 10.18 5.51
C VAL A 155 14.26 8.94 4.66
N PHE A 156 13.03 8.45 4.65
CA PHE A 156 12.60 7.36 3.76
C PHE A 156 12.92 7.67 2.29
N ARG A 157 12.54 8.86 1.80
CA ARG A 157 12.88 9.33 0.45
C ARG A 157 14.37 9.35 0.19
N ARG A 158 15.19 9.89 1.11
CA ARG A 158 16.66 9.92 0.98
C ARG A 158 17.23 8.50 0.91
N ALA A 159 16.80 7.60 1.77
CA ALA A 159 17.24 6.21 1.79
C ALA A 159 16.90 5.49 0.47
N ALA A 160 15.68 5.66 -0.05
CA ALA A 160 15.28 5.09 -1.34
C ALA A 160 16.12 5.62 -2.51
N LEU A 161 16.39 6.93 -2.54
CA LEU A 161 17.22 7.55 -3.58
C LEU A 161 18.70 7.18 -3.46
N MET A 162 19.24 7.02 -2.23
CA MET A 162 20.61 6.55 -2.01
C MET A 162 20.75 5.07 -2.35
N GLY A 163 19.81 4.24 -1.94
CA GLY A 163 19.81 2.80 -2.26
C GLY A 163 19.83 2.55 -3.76
N SER A 164 19.07 3.30 -4.54
CA SER A 164 19.10 3.18 -6.01
C SER A 164 20.45 3.54 -6.62
N LYS A 165 21.17 4.54 -6.07
CA LYS A 165 22.52 4.92 -6.52
C LYS A 165 23.56 3.88 -6.15
N VAL A 166 23.47 3.32 -4.93
CA VAL A 166 24.39 2.26 -4.47
C VAL A 166 24.21 1.00 -5.33
N LEU A 167 22.96 0.57 -5.58
CA LEU A 167 22.69 -0.57 -6.45
C LEU A 167 23.20 -0.34 -7.88
N ALA A 168 23.03 0.86 -8.43
CA ALA A 168 23.54 1.21 -9.75
C ALA A 168 25.09 1.25 -9.80
N LEU A 169 25.77 1.48 -8.67
CA LEU A 169 27.22 1.42 -8.57
C LEU A 169 27.72 -0.04 -8.54
N ILE A 170 27.08 -0.87 -7.71
CA ILE A 170 27.39 -2.30 -7.57
C ILE A 170 27.14 -3.06 -8.89
N SER A 171 26.10 -2.70 -9.63
CA SER A 171 25.77 -3.33 -10.93
C SER A 171 26.78 -3.03 -12.05
N LYS A 172 27.74 -2.12 -11.83
CA LYS A 172 28.81 -1.76 -12.78
C LYS A 172 30.17 -2.41 -12.45
N LEU A 173 30.23 -3.13 -11.32
CA LEU A 173 31.36 -3.97 -10.90
C LEU A 173 31.19 -5.42 -11.39
#